data_ef9f1f5f7245f471aa3ec1c7d2f493a7
#
_entry.id   ef9f1f5f7245f471aa3ec1c7d2f493a7
#
_cell.length_a   1.000
_cell.length_b   1.000
_cell.length_c   1.000
_cell.angle_alpha   90.00
_cell.angle_beta   90.00
_cell.angle_gamma   90.00
#
_symmetry.space_group_name_H-M   'P 1'
#
loop_
_entity.id
_entity.type
_entity.pdbx_description
1 polymer ?
#
loop_
_entity_poly.entity_id
_entity_poly.type
_entity_poly.pdbx_seq_one_letter_code
_entity_poly.pdbx_strand_id
1 'polypeptide(L)'
;MMKKWDAGEAIKLIHEEKISDITGVPTQTWELLNHPDRDKYDLSSLRTLGGGGGPRPAKHVKLLDENFKGRPGIGYGLTETNALGTLASGDEYINNPSSAGRVVPPLTEIKIIDDNWNELEMGMIGEVAIKSESNMLGYWGNDEATSDCMNDEGWFKSGDMGKFDGPFLHIVDRIKDMVIRGGENIACPEVENAIYKHPDVLEACVFGIPDERLGELLCASIFLKDNSTLNEETLKEFLVDKLAAFKIPAIIKFSKKNLPLVASGKFNKPKLREKFMNM
;
A
#
# COMPACT_ATOMS: atom_id res chain seq x y z
N MET A 1 -23.26 -2.11 -7.77
CA MET A 1 -21.90 -2.68 -7.67
C MET A 1 -21.45 -3.12 -9.06
N MET A 2 -20.26 -2.75 -9.49
CA MET A 2 -19.70 -3.19 -10.77
C MET A 2 -19.22 -4.65 -10.67
N LYS A 3 -19.51 -5.46 -11.69
CA LYS A 3 -19.04 -6.88 -11.73
C LYS A 3 -17.53 -7.00 -11.94
N LYS A 4 -16.96 -6.05 -12.66
CA LYS A 4 -15.54 -5.90 -12.93
C LYS A 4 -15.23 -4.41 -12.91
N TRP A 5 -14.08 -4.05 -12.35
CA TRP A 5 -13.64 -2.67 -12.33
C TRP A 5 -13.26 -2.20 -13.73
N ASP A 6 -13.77 -1.02 -14.08
CA ASP A 6 -13.42 -0.24 -15.27
C ASP A 6 -13.54 1.23 -14.91
N ALA A 7 -12.46 2.00 -15.02
CA ALA A 7 -12.43 3.39 -14.59
C ALA A 7 -13.35 4.29 -15.43
N GLY A 8 -13.47 4.04 -16.74
CA GLY A 8 -14.35 4.79 -17.62
C GLY A 8 -15.83 4.57 -17.29
N GLU A 9 -16.22 3.33 -17.06
CA GLU A 9 -17.57 3.01 -16.63
C GLU A 9 -17.88 3.58 -15.24
N ALA A 10 -16.90 3.54 -14.32
CA ALA A 10 -17.06 4.15 -12.99
C ALA A 10 -17.28 5.67 -13.07
N ILE A 11 -16.52 6.39 -13.89
CA ILE A 11 -16.68 7.83 -14.14
C ILE A 11 -18.09 8.14 -14.67
N LYS A 12 -18.57 7.36 -15.64
CA LYS A 12 -19.89 7.49 -16.21
C LYS A 12 -20.97 7.28 -15.16
N LEU A 13 -20.88 6.20 -14.37
CA LEU A 13 -21.83 5.92 -13.28
C LEU A 13 -21.85 7.03 -12.21
N ILE A 14 -20.68 7.57 -11.85
CA ILE A 14 -20.60 8.69 -10.90
C ILE A 14 -21.40 9.88 -11.43
N HIS A 15 -21.21 10.21 -12.70
CA HIS A 15 -21.91 11.32 -13.35
C HIS A 15 -23.44 11.09 -13.44
N GLU A 16 -23.84 9.93 -13.93
CA GLU A 16 -25.26 9.61 -14.19
C GLU A 16 -26.04 9.40 -12.90
N GLU A 17 -25.51 8.60 -11.96
CA GLU A 17 -26.16 8.22 -10.72
C GLU A 17 -25.88 9.16 -9.55
N LYS A 18 -25.08 10.21 -9.76
CA LYS A 18 -24.67 11.17 -8.72
C LYS A 18 -24.08 10.48 -7.48
N ILE A 19 -23.21 9.49 -7.72
CA ILE A 19 -22.56 8.72 -6.66
C ILE A 19 -21.74 9.66 -5.78
N SER A 20 -21.92 9.54 -4.47
CA SER A 20 -21.28 10.39 -3.47
C SER A 20 -20.01 9.77 -2.86
N ASP A 21 -19.94 8.45 -2.82
CA ASP A 21 -18.89 7.74 -2.07
C ASP A 21 -18.34 6.59 -2.90
N ILE A 22 -17.00 6.54 -2.98
CA ILE A 22 -16.27 5.43 -3.58
C ILE A 22 -15.35 4.84 -2.52
N THR A 23 -15.35 3.52 -2.41
CA THR A 23 -14.39 2.77 -1.61
C THR A 23 -13.83 1.62 -2.44
N GLY A 24 -12.52 1.51 -2.47
CA GLY A 24 -11.83 0.47 -3.23
C GLY A 24 -10.35 0.39 -2.89
N VAL A 25 -9.54 -0.15 -3.81
CA VAL A 25 -8.08 -0.16 -3.64
C VAL A 25 -7.46 1.13 -4.20
N PRO A 26 -6.27 1.54 -3.73
CA PRO A 26 -5.62 2.78 -4.18
C PRO A 26 -5.43 2.92 -5.69
N THR A 27 -5.19 1.81 -6.39
CA THR A 27 -5.06 1.79 -7.86
C THR A 27 -6.32 2.26 -8.57
N GLN A 28 -7.50 1.95 -8.05
CA GLN A 28 -8.78 2.37 -8.65
C GLN A 28 -8.96 3.89 -8.61
N THR A 29 -8.69 4.53 -7.47
CA THR A 29 -8.75 6.00 -7.38
C THR A 29 -7.67 6.67 -8.23
N TRP A 30 -6.51 6.02 -8.41
CA TRP A 30 -5.45 6.48 -9.31
C TRP A 30 -5.86 6.40 -10.79
N GLU A 31 -6.52 5.32 -11.20
CA GLU A 31 -7.07 5.16 -12.54
C GLU A 31 -8.17 6.18 -12.85
N LEU A 32 -9.05 6.48 -11.88
CA LEU A 32 -10.04 7.56 -12.03
C LEU A 32 -9.37 8.91 -12.25
N LEU A 33 -8.33 9.22 -11.46
CA LEU A 33 -7.62 10.50 -11.54
C LEU A 33 -6.96 10.69 -12.90
N ASN A 34 -6.41 9.63 -13.49
CA ASN A 34 -5.65 9.69 -14.74
C ASN A 34 -6.46 9.27 -15.97
N HIS A 35 -7.76 9.05 -15.84
CA HIS A 35 -8.58 8.63 -16.98
C HIS A 35 -8.71 9.76 -18.01
N PRO A 36 -8.48 9.51 -19.31
CA PRO A 36 -8.49 10.56 -20.34
C PRO A 36 -9.85 11.24 -20.51
N ASP A 37 -10.93 10.56 -20.16
CA ASP A 37 -12.28 11.07 -20.27
C ASP A 37 -12.81 11.70 -18.96
N ARG A 38 -11.99 11.79 -17.90
CA ARG A 38 -12.41 12.30 -16.59
C ARG A 38 -13.10 13.66 -16.69
N ASP A 39 -12.50 14.57 -17.43
CA ASP A 39 -12.98 15.96 -17.53
C ASP A 39 -14.21 16.13 -18.45
N LYS A 40 -14.66 15.05 -19.10
CA LYS A 40 -15.89 15.04 -19.89
C LYS A 40 -17.15 14.84 -19.03
N TYR A 41 -16.98 14.45 -17.77
CA TYR A 41 -18.06 14.10 -16.85
C TYR A 41 -18.05 14.95 -15.59
N ASP A 42 -19.22 15.23 -15.06
CA ASP A 42 -19.37 15.91 -13.76
C ASP A 42 -19.24 14.92 -12.61
N LEU A 43 -18.10 14.99 -11.90
CA LEU A 43 -17.79 14.16 -10.73
C LEU A 43 -17.98 14.93 -9.40
N SER A 44 -18.65 16.08 -9.44
CA SER A 44 -18.82 16.97 -8.28
C SER A 44 -19.71 16.39 -7.16
N SER A 45 -20.43 15.30 -7.44
CA SER A 45 -21.23 14.57 -6.45
C SER A 45 -20.37 13.78 -5.45
N LEU A 46 -19.12 13.45 -5.81
CA LEU A 46 -18.21 12.73 -4.91
C LEU A 46 -17.90 13.53 -3.66
N ARG A 47 -18.11 12.93 -2.49
CA ARG A 47 -17.76 13.44 -1.16
C ARG A 47 -16.59 12.68 -0.55
N THR A 48 -16.48 11.38 -0.84
CA THR A 48 -15.46 10.50 -0.28
C THR A 48 -14.77 9.68 -1.37
N LEU A 49 -13.44 9.65 -1.33
CA LEU A 49 -12.60 8.74 -2.12
C LEU A 49 -11.82 7.84 -1.16
N GLY A 50 -12.53 6.85 -0.60
CA GLY A 50 -11.98 5.88 0.33
C GLY A 50 -11.03 4.90 -0.37
N GLY A 51 -10.07 4.41 0.38
CA GLY A 51 -9.16 3.36 -0.07
C GLY A 51 -8.75 2.43 1.06
N GLY A 52 -8.36 1.21 0.70
CA GLY A 52 -7.86 0.24 1.66
C GLY A 52 -7.22 -0.95 0.95
N GLY A 53 -6.72 -1.90 1.72
CA GLY A 53 -6.13 -3.13 1.18
C GLY A 53 -4.74 -2.97 0.55
N GLY A 54 -4.14 -1.79 0.57
CA GLY A 54 -2.77 -1.53 0.12
C GLY A 54 -2.34 -0.10 0.41
N PRO A 55 -1.03 0.18 0.41
CA PRO A 55 -0.51 1.52 0.62
C PRO A 55 -0.90 2.46 -0.53
N ARG A 56 -1.13 3.72 -0.20
CA ARG A 56 -1.31 4.79 -1.19
C ARG A 56 -0.12 5.73 -1.11
N PRO A 57 0.60 5.99 -2.22
CA PRO A 57 1.68 6.98 -2.21
C PRO A 57 1.19 8.35 -1.74
N ALA A 58 1.95 9.02 -0.88
CA ALA A 58 1.58 10.32 -0.33
C ALA A 58 1.28 11.37 -1.43
N LYS A 59 2.02 11.33 -2.55
CA LYS A 59 1.76 12.16 -3.73
C LYS A 59 0.33 11.97 -4.28
N HIS A 60 -0.19 10.73 -4.28
CA HIS A 60 -1.53 10.44 -4.80
C HIS A 60 -2.61 11.04 -3.90
N VAL A 61 -2.41 11.07 -2.57
CA VAL A 61 -3.36 11.70 -1.64
C VAL A 61 -3.55 13.17 -1.97
N LYS A 62 -2.44 13.89 -2.15
CA LYS A 62 -2.46 15.31 -2.53
C LYS A 62 -3.15 15.54 -3.89
N LEU A 63 -2.82 14.74 -4.89
CA LEU A 63 -3.43 14.86 -6.22
C LEU A 63 -4.93 14.56 -6.21
N LEU A 64 -5.39 13.62 -5.38
CA LEU A 64 -6.83 13.36 -5.22
C LEU A 64 -7.55 14.56 -4.59
N ASP A 65 -6.97 15.16 -3.54
CA ASP A 65 -7.54 16.35 -2.89
C ASP A 65 -7.59 17.57 -3.82
N GLU A 66 -6.57 17.77 -4.64
CA GLU A 66 -6.49 18.88 -5.60
C GLU A 66 -7.45 18.74 -6.79
N ASN A 67 -7.79 17.51 -7.19
CA ASN A 67 -8.51 17.24 -8.44
C ASN A 67 -9.96 16.77 -8.26
N PHE A 68 -10.36 16.40 -7.05
CA PHE A 68 -11.74 16.02 -6.76
C PHE A 68 -12.32 16.89 -5.64
N LYS A 69 -13.62 17.13 -5.64
CA LYS A 69 -14.31 17.75 -4.49
C LYS A 69 -14.41 16.80 -3.30
N GLY A 70 -14.41 15.49 -3.57
CA GLY A 70 -14.45 14.45 -2.57
C GLY A 70 -13.11 14.31 -1.86
N ARG A 71 -13.18 14.06 -0.55
CA ARG A 71 -12.01 13.97 0.32
C ARG A 71 -11.40 12.57 0.29
N PRO A 72 -10.07 12.44 0.16
CA PRO A 72 -9.43 11.14 0.23
C PRO A 72 -9.53 10.53 1.64
N GLY A 73 -9.60 9.20 1.70
CA GLY A 73 -9.58 8.42 2.92
C GLY A 73 -8.79 7.14 2.75
N ILE A 74 -8.34 6.56 3.86
CA ILE A 74 -7.65 5.28 3.94
C ILE A 74 -8.17 4.47 5.11
N GLY A 75 -8.27 3.15 4.94
CA GLY A 75 -8.51 2.20 6.01
C GLY A 75 -7.47 1.08 5.96
N TYR A 76 -7.02 0.65 7.11
CA TYR A 76 -6.19 -0.53 7.27
C TYR A 76 -6.93 -1.60 8.05
N GLY A 77 -6.84 -2.81 7.57
CA GLY A 77 -7.39 -4.01 8.17
C GLY A 77 -7.17 -5.18 7.22
N LEU A 78 -7.45 -6.38 7.70
CA LEU A 78 -7.25 -7.63 6.99
C LEU A 78 -8.59 -8.37 6.87
N THR A 79 -8.65 -9.38 6.03
CA THR A 79 -9.80 -10.30 5.96
C THR A 79 -10.06 -10.94 7.33
N GLU A 80 -9.00 -11.27 8.03
CA GLU A 80 -8.97 -11.87 9.36
C GLU A 80 -9.55 -10.95 10.46
N THR A 81 -9.56 -9.63 10.24
CA THR A 81 -10.17 -8.63 11.13
C THR A 81 -11.46 -8.04 10.56
N ASN A 82 -12.06 -8.69 9.55
CA ASN A 82 -13.23 -8.20 8.82
C ASN A 82 -13.04 -6.77 8.27
N ALA A 83 -11.82 -6.49 7.78
CA ALA A 83 -11.35 -5.19 7.27
C ALA A 83 -11.35 -4.05 8.31
N LEU A 84 -11.50 -4.36 9.59
CA LEU A 84 -11.50 -3.36 10.67
C LEU A 84 -10.13 -3.31 11.36
N GLY A 85 -9.60 -2.10 11.51
CA GLY A 85 -8.34 -1.80 12.18
C GLY A 85 -8.22 -0.31 12.42
N THR A 86 -7.76 0.43 11.41
CA THR A 86 -7.62 1.89 11.48
C THR A 86 -8.33 2.60 10.34
N LEU A 87 -8.59 3.89 10.55
CA LEU A 87 -9.22 4.76 9.56
C LEU A 87 -8.65 6.18 9.64
N ALA A 88 -8.46 6.83 8.49
CA ALA A 88 -8.25 8.27 8.37
C ALA A 88 -8.97 8.81 7.14
N SER A 89 -9.45 10.05 7.21
CA SER A 89 -10.13 10.71 6.09
C SER A 89 -10.00 12.23 6.15
N GLY A 90 -10.22 12.89 5.01
CA GLY A 90 -10.22 14.35 4.90
C GLY A 90 -8.90 14.95 5.36
N ASP A 91 -8.97 16.07 6.10
CA ASP A 91 -7.80 16.85 6.54
C ASP A 91 -6.81 16.01 7.35
N GLU A 92 -7.32 15.09 8.17
CA GLU A 92 -6.46 14.21 8.95
C GLU A 92 -5.56 13.35 8.04
N TYR A 93 -6.13 12.75 7.01
CA TYR A 93 -5.36 11.94 6.06
C TYR A 93 -4.49 12.78 5.14
N ILE A 94 -4.96 13.95 4.69
CA ILE A 94 -4.19 14.87 3.83
C ILE A 94 -2.94 15.36 4.56
N ASN A 95 -3.05 15.66 5.85
CA ASN A 95 -1.92 16.11 6.68
C ASN A 95 -0.99 14.96 7.10
N ASN A 96 -1.46 13.71 7.08
CA ASN A 96 -0.71 12.51 7.44
C ASN A 96 -0.81 11.43 6.34
N PRO A 97 -0.39 11.72 5.09
CA PRO A 97 -0.69 10.89 3.92
C PRO A 97 0.05 9.54 3.89
N SER A 98 1.05 9.36 4.74
CA SER A 98 1.78 8.09 4.91
C SER A 98 1.24 7.21 6.03
N SER A 99 0.26 7.71 6.81
CA SER A 99 -0.36 6.92 7.88
C SER A 99 -1.41 5.95 7.34
N ALA A 100 -1.63 4.87 8.07
CA ALA A 100 -2.76 3.98 7.88
C ALA A 100 -4.01 4.44 8.64
N GLY A 101 -3.91 5.57 9.38
CA GLY A 101 -5.00 6.16 10.17
C GLY A 101 -4.89 5.90 11.66
N ARG A 102 -5.97 6.23 12.37
CA ARG A 102 -6.13 5.98 13.80
C ARG A 102 -6.92 4.71 14.05
N VAL A 103 -6.66 4.09 15.18
CA VAL A 103 -7.48 2.97 15.67
C VAL A 103 -8.96 3.41 15.75
N VAL A 104 -9.87 2.49 15.47
CA VAL A 104 -11.33 2.73 15.50
C VAL A 104 -11.93 2.25 16.81
N PRO A 105 -11.91 3.08 17.90
CA PRO A 105 -12.48 2.71 19.18
C PRO A 105 -14.03 2.79 19.14
N PRO A 106 -14.75 2.04 19.99
CA PRO A 106 -14.26 1.02 20.92
C PRO A 106 -14.09 -0.36 20.27
N LEU A 107 -14.24 -0.47 18.94
CA LEU A 107 -14.36 -1.74 18.25
C LEU A 107 -13.02 -2.47 18.07
N THR A 108 -11.90 -1.72 18.09
CA THR A 108 -10.58 -2.27 17.79
C THR A 108 -9.55 -1.70 18.75
N GLU A 109 -8.65 -2.56 19.20
CA GLU A 109 -7.41 -2.24 19.87
C GLU A 109 -6.23 -2.67 19.01
N ILE A 110 -5.17 -1.88 18.97
CA ILE A 110 -3.95 -2.20 18.21
C ILE A 110 -2.74 -1.92 19.10
N LYS A 111 -1.78 -2.83 19.09
CA LYS A 111 -0.46 -2.65 19.71
C LYS A 111 0.64 -3.10 18.73
N ILE A 112 1.83 -2.58 18.95
CA ILE A 112 3.04 -3.01 18.26
C ILE A 112 3.78 -3.97 19.19
N ILE A 113 4.13 -5.16 18.71
CA ILE A 113 4.70 -6.22 19.52
C ILE A 113 6.04 -6.73 18.98
N ASP A 114 6.80 -7.34 19.88
CA ASP A 114 7.94 -8.20 19.54
C ASP A 114 7.49 -9.66 19.25
N ASP A 115 8.45 -10.53 18.95
CA ASP A 115 8.19 -11.95 18.66
C ASP A 115 7.54 -12.70 19.84
N ASN A 116 7.71 -12.20 21.08
CA ASN A 116 7.20 -12.78 22.32
C ASN A 116 5.87 -12.17 22.79
N TRP A 117 5.16 -11.43 21.94
CA TRP A 117 3.92 -10.70 22.23
C TRP A 117 4.05 -9.54 23.22
N ASN A 118 5.27 -9.14 23.60
CA ASN A 118 5.45 -7.96 24.44
C ASN A 118 5.18 -6.69 23.64
N GLU A 119 4.40 -5.78 24.23
CA GLU A 119 4.14 -4.49 23.63
C GLU A 119 5.42 -3.63 23.62
N LEU A 120 5.71 -3.03 22.49
CA LEU A 120 6.84 -2.13 22.28
C LEU A 120 6.47 -0.68 22.58
N GLU A 121 7.45 0.11 22.95
CA GLU A 121 7.29 1.54 23.19
C GLU A 121 6.88 2.29 21.90
N MET A 122 6.19 3.42 22.07
CA MET A 122 5.77 4.28 20.97
C MET A 122 6.96 4.68 20.08
N GLY A 123 6.80 4.56 18.78
CA GLY A 123 7.83 4.85 17.79
C GLY A 123 8.73 3.66 17.43
N MET A 124 8.74 2.60 18.24
CA MET A 124 9.42 1.35 17.92
C MET A 124 8.72 0.61 16.78
N ILE A 125 9.51 -0.04 15.92
CA ILE A 125 8.98 -0.88 14.84
C ILE A 125 8.85 -2.32 15.34
N GLY A 126 7.68 -2.90 15.15
CA GLY A 126 7.39 -4.30 15.48
C GLY A 126 6.20 -4.81 14.70
N GLU A 127 5.72 -6.00 15.01
CA GLU A 127 4.54 -6.57 14.36
C GLU A 127 3.27 -5.90 14.89
N VAL A 128 2.34 -5.59 13.98
CA VAL A 128 1.03 -5.03 14.33
C VAL A 128 0.13 -6.15 14.84
N ALA A 129 -0.27 -6.08 16.10
CA ALA A 129 -1.26 -6.97 16.70
C ALA A 129 -2.61 -6.27 16.87
N ILE A 130 -3.69 -6.94 16.49
CA ILE A 130 -5.05 -6.39 16.45
C ILE A 130 -5.95 -7.24 17.33
N LYS A 131 -6.70 -6.58 18.21
CA LYS A 131 -7.77 -7.21 19.00
C LYS A 131 -9.10 -6.54 18.68
N SER A 132 -10.08 -7.34 18.28
CA SER A 132 -11.42 -6.83 17.93
C SER A 132 -12.44 -7.98 18.03
N GLU A 133 -13.68 -7.63 18.37
CA GLU A 133 -14.81 -8.56 18.27
C GLU A 133 -15.09 -8.99 16.82
N SER A 134 -14.53 -8.29 15.85
CA SER A 134 -14.62 -8.63 14.42
C SER A 134 -13.52 -9.56 13.93
N ASN A 135 -12.56 -9.94 14.79
CA ASN A 135 -11.52 -10.89 14.40
C ASN A 135 -12.13 -12.25 14.05
N MET A 136 -11.52 -12.93 13.08
CA MET A 136 -11.91 -14.29 12.70
C MET A 136 -11.83 -15.22 13.91
N LEU A 137 -12.60 -16.31 13.88
CA LEU A 137 -12.50 -17.38 14.88
C LEU A 137 -11.27 -18.27 14.63
N GLY A 138 -10.78 -18.33 13.41
CA GLY A 138 -9.64 -19.11 12.99
C GLY A 138 -9.66 -19.45 11.51
N TYR A 139 -8.58 -20.05 11.02
CA TYR A 139 -8.50 -20.60 9.67
C TYR A 139 -9.19 -21.95 9.58
N TRP A 140 -10.12 -22.08 8.65
CA TRP A 140 -10.89 -23.30 8.47
C TRP A 140 -10.01 -24.53 8.18
N GLY A 141 -10.07 -25.53 9.09
CA GLY A 141 -9.30 -26.77 8.94
C GLY A 141 -7.78 -26.59 9.08
N ASN A 142 -7.32 -25.50 9.72
CA ASN A 142 -5.90 -25.24 9.95
C ASN A 142 -5.67 -24.61 11.33
N ASP A 143 -5.78 -25.43 12.36
CA ASP A 143 -5.64 -25.00 13.76
C ASP A 143 -4.20 -24.56 14.09
N GLU A 144 -3.19 -25.13 13.44
CA GLU A 144 -1.79 -24.74 13.59
C GLU A 144 -1.59 -23.29 13.14
N ALA A 145 -2.02 -22.93 11.92
CA ALA A 145 -1.92 -21.55 11.44
C ALA A 145 -2.76 -20.58 12.29
N THR A 146 -3.84 -21.04 12.91
CA THR A 146 -4.64 -20.21 13.81
C THR A 146 -3.87 -19.95 15.11
N SER A 147 -3.29 -20.97 15.73
CA SER A 147 -2.52 -20.83 16.98
C SER A 147 -1.23 -20.01 16.79
N ASP A 148 -0.63 -20.04 15.60
CA ASP A 148 0.56 -19.24 15.27
C ASP A 148 0.28 -17.74 15.23
N CYS A 149 -0.94 -17.35 14.85
CA CYS A 149 -1.28 -15.94 14.68
C CYS A 149 -2.26 -15.38 15.73
N MET A 150 -2.86 -16.20 16.58
CA MET A 150 -3.80 -15.76 17.62
C MET A 150 -3.37 -16.28 19.00
N ASN A 151 -3.46 -15.41 20.01
CA ASN A 151 -3.24 -15.82 21.39
C ASN A 151 -4.55 -15.96 22.18
N ASP A 152 -4.46 -16.53 23.39
CA ASP A 152 -5.62 -16.78 24.27
C ASP A 152 -6.32 -15.49 24.74
N GLU A 153 -5.67 -14.33 24.63
CA GLU A 153 -6.25 -13.03 24.97
C GLU A 153 -7.06 -12.40 23.81
N GLY A 154 -7.09 -13.07 22.64
CA GLY A 154 -7.79 -12.61 21.44
C GLY A 154 -7.02 -11.61 20.58
N TRP A 155 -5.71 -11.47 20.78
CA TRP A 155 -4.84 -10.72 19.90
C TRP A 155 -4.49 -11.53 18.65
N PHE A 156 -4.54 -10.88 17.50
CA PHE A 156 -4.20 -11.43 16.18
C PHE A 156 -2.95 -10.76 15.62
N LYS A 157 -1.92 -11.52 15.29
CA LYS A 157 -0.72 -11.09 14.54
C LYS A 157 -1.04 -10.87 13.08
N SER A 158 -0.86 -9.64 12.61
CA SER A 158 -1.25 -9.28 11.24
C SER A 158 -0.27 -9.73 10.15
N GLY A 159 0.96 -10.05 10.51
CA GLY A 159 2.06 -10.25 9.56
C GLY A 159 2.55 -8.94 8.92
N ASP A 160 2.09 -7.80 9.40
CA ASP A 160 2.53 -6.48 8.95
C ASP A 160 3.40 -5.83 10.03
N MET A 161 4.56 -5.29 9.64
CA MET A 161 5.40 -4.47 10.49
C MET A 161 4.89 -3.04 10.49
N GLY A 162 4.82 -2.43 11.68
CA GLY A 162 4.35 -1.06 11.83
C GLY A 162 4.92 -0.37 13.05
N LYS A 163 4.54 0.90 13.21
CA LYS A 163 4.82 1.70 14.40
C LYS A 163 3.73 2.74 14.60
N PHE A 164 3.57 3.21 15.82
CA PHE A 164 2.79 4.41 16.10
C PHE A 164 3.67 5.67 16.06
N ASP A 165 3.14 6.73 15.44
CA ASP A 165 3.65 8.10 15.56
C ASP A 165 2.49 8.95 16.11
N GLY A 166 2.56 9.27 17.39
CA GLY A 166 1.41 9.79 18.14
C GLY A 166 0.20 8.84 18.00
N PRO A 167 -0.98 9.33 17.56
CA PRO A 167 -2.17 8.50 17.44
C PRO A 167 -2.25 7.72 16.12
N PHE A 168 -1.29 7.91 15.20
CA PHE A 168 -1.34 7.36 13.85
C PHE A 168 -0.53 6.07 13.73
N LEU A 169 -1.16 5.03 13.18
CA LEU A 169 -0.46 3.82 12.78
C LEU A 169 0.24 4.05 11.43
N HIS A 170 1.50 3.68 11.33
CA HIS A 170 2.26 3.63 10.09
C HIS A 170 2.65 2.18 9.80
N ILE A 171 2.17 1.64 8.69
CA ILE A 171 2.60 0.32 8.21
C ILE A 171 3.93 0.51 7.47
N VAL A 172 4.93 -0.22 7.89
CA VAL A 172 6.28 -0.20 7.31
C VAL A 172 6.34 -1.11 6.09
N ASP A 173 6.03 -2.39 6.26
CA ASP A 173 5.92 -3.40 5.19
C ASP A 173 5.27 -4.67 5.74
N ARG A 174 5.01 -5.64 4.87
CA ARG A 174 4.72 -7.01 5.28
C ARG A 174 6.00 -7.75 5.65
N ILE A 175 5.96 -8.54 6.73
CA ILE A 175 7.11 -9.36 7.17
C ILE A 175 7.65 -10.18 6.00
N LYS A 176 6.77 -10.85 5.25
CA LYS A 176 7.13 -11.70 4.10
C LYS A 176 7.51 -10.96 2.80
N ASP A 177 7.26 -9.65 2.72
CA ASP A 177 7.55 -8.84 1.53
C ASP A 177 8.77 -7.94 1.74
N MET A 178 9.25 -7.82 2.97
CA MET A 178 10.48 -7.11 3.32
C MET A 178 11.68 -7.77 2.64
N VAL A 179 12.53 -6.97 2.02
CA VAL A 179 13.73 -7.48 1.35
C VAL A 179 14.89 -7.52 2.34
N ILE A 180 15.48 -8.70 2.51
CA ILE A 180 16.63 -8.91 3.40
C ILE A 180 17.90 -8.94 2.56
N ARG A 181 18.60 -7.80 2.50
CA ARG A 181 19.80 -7.63 1.68
C ARG A 181 21.04 -7.46 2.53
N GLY A 182 21.87 -8.49 2.59
CA GLY A 182 23.13 -8.44 3.36
C GLY A 182 22.92 -8.23 4.86
N GLY A 183 21.81 -8.71 5.42
CA GLY A 183 21.43 -8.51 6.82
C GLY A 183 20.62 -7.23 7.09
N GLU A 184 20.46 -6.37 6.09
CA GLU A 184 19.66 -5.14 6.20
C GLU A 184 18.21 -5.39 5.75
N ASN A 185 17.25 -4.96 6.56
CA ASN A 185 15.83 -5.03 6.25
C ASN A 185 15.39 -3.80 5.46
N ILE A 186 14.88 -4.02 4.25
CA ILE A 186 14.43 -2.95 3.36
C ILE A 186 12.93 -3.06 3.15
N ALA A 187 12.20 -2.03 3.59
CA ALA A 187 10.78 -1.90 3.35
C ALA A 187 10.52 -1.47 1.90
N CYS A 188 9.82 -2.30 1.12
CA CYS A 188 9.47 -1.97 -0.25
C CYS A 188 8.69 -0.66 -0.40
N PRO A 189 7.70 -0.33 0.46
CA PRO A 189 6.94 0.91 0.37
C PRO A 189 7.79 2.17 0.56
N GLU A 190 8.85 2.13 1.36
CA GLU A 190 9.78 3.26 1.52
C GLU A 190 10.45 3.61 0.19
N VAL A 191 10.93 2.57 -0.50
CA VAL A 191 11.61 2.72 -1.79
C VAL A 191 10.61 3.13 -2.89
N GLU A 192 9.44 2.52 -2.92
CA GLU A 192 8.36 2.89 -3.84
C GLU A 192 7.97 4.37 -3.67
N ASN A 193 7.80 4.84 -2.43
CA ASN A 193 7.49 6.24 -2.15
C ASN A 193 8.60 7.21 -2.62
N ALA A 194 9.86 6.82 -2.51
CA ALA A 194 10.98 7.61 -3.03
C ALA A 194 10.95 7.67 -4.57
N ILE A 195 10.69 6.55 -5.24
CA ILE A 195 10.55 6.46 -6.70
C ILE A 195 9.38 7.31 -7.20
N TYR A 196 8.22 7.27 -6.53
CA TYR A 196 7.03 8.06 -6.88
C TYR A 196 7.24 9.58 -6.78
N LYS A 197 8.27 10.06 -6.09
CA LYS A 197 8.63 11.50 -6.10
C LYS A 197 9.11 11.98 -7.48
N HIS A 198 9.57 11.06 -8.34
CA HIS A 198 9.94 11.43 -9.70
C HIS A 198 8.67 11.75 -10.53
N PRO A 199 8.64 12.90 -11.26
CA PRO A 199 7.44 13.37 -11.95
C PRO A 199 6.96 12.44 -13.07
N ASP A 200 7.86 11.68 -13.70
CA ASP A 200 7.55 10.80 -14.82
C ASP A 200 7.08 9.40 -14.40
N VAL A 201 7.13 9.06 -13.12
CA VAL A 201 6.71 7.74 -12.63
C VAL A 201 5.20 7.73 -12.44
N LEU A 202 4.55 6.78 -13.11
CA LEU A 202 3.12 6.48 -12.98
C LEU A 202 2.87 5.32 -12.01
N GLU A 203 3.66 4.23 -12.14
CA GLU A 203 3.58 3.08 -11.24
C GLU A 203 4.97 2.59 -10.88
N ALA A 204 5.14 2.15 -9.64
CA ALA A 204 6.36 1.54 -9.14
C ALA A 204 6.02 0.36 -8.23
N CYS A 205 6.69 -0.77 -8.43
CA CYS A 205 6.58 -1.94 -7.59
C CYS A 205 7.99 -2.44 -7.25
N VAL A 206 8.30 -2.49 -5.96
CA VAL A 206 9.60 -2.91 -5.41
C VAL A 206 9.47 -4.30 -4.78
N PHE A 207 10.48 -5.13 -4.95
CA PHE A 207 10.51 -6.50 -4.43
C PHE A 207 11.93 -7.05 -4.41
N GLY A 208 12.16 -8.11 -3.62
CA GLY A 208 13.40 -8.85 -3.60
C GLY A 208 13.40 -10.00 -4.61
N ILE A 209 14.58 -10.33 -5.14
CA ILE A 209 14.87 -11.60 -5.82
C ILE A 209 16.07 -12.28 -5.14
N PRO A 210 16.16 -13.62 -5.13
CA PRO A 210 17.28 -14.32 -4.53
C PRO A 210 18.64 -13.90 -5.10
N ASP A 211 19.65 -13.77 -4.22
CA ASP A 211 21.04 -13.50 -4.56
C ASP A 211 21.97 -14.34 -3.67
N GLU A 212 22.96 -15.00 -4.29
CA GLU A 212 23.86 -15.92 -3.56
C GLU A 212 24.72 -15.22 -2.49
N ARG A 213 25.09 -13.96 -2.71
CA ARG A 213 25.99 -13.21 -1.82
C ARG A 213 25.25 -12.40 -0.76
N LEU A 214 24.13 -11.80 -1.12
CA LEU A 214 23.40 -10.84 -0.28
C LEU A 214 22.11 -11.40 0.30
N GLY A 215 21.75 -12.65 -0.02
CA GLY A 215 20.45 -13.24 0.29
C GLY A 215 19.40 -12.78 -0.71
N GLU A 216 19.17 -11.47 -0.81
CA GLU A 216 18.28 -10.88 -1.80
C GLU A 216 18.89 -9.64 -2.47
N LEU A 217 18.50 -9.40 -3.73
CA LEU A 217 18.68 -8.13 -4.43
C LEU A 217 17.37 -7.35 -4.47
N LEU A 218 17.46 -6.07 -4.17
CA LEU A 218 16.33 -5.15 -4.31
C LEU A 218 16.13 -4.80 -5.78
N CYS A 219 14.91 -5.00 -6.28
CA CYS A 219 14.51 -4.75 -7.65
C CYS A 219 13.31 -3.82 -7.73
N ALA A 220 13.21 -3.03 -8.81
CA ALA A 220 12.08 -2.18 -9.09
C ALA A 220 11.56 -2.39 -10.52
N SER A 221 10.25 -2.57 -10.67
CA SER A 221 9.53 -2.51 -11.94
C SER A 221 8.72 -1.22 -11.99
N ILE A 222 8.91 -0.42 -13.05
CA ILE A 222 8.40 0.95 -13.12
C ILE A 222 7.65 1.15 -14.44
N PHE A 223 6.49 1.78 -14.39
CA PHE A 223 5.77 2.28 -15.55
C PHE A 223 5.87 3.80 -15.58
N LEU A 224 6.26 4.33 -16.74
CA LEU A 224 6.51 5.76 -16.94
C LEU A 224 5.42 6.42 -17.77
N LYS A 225 5.35 7.76 -17.69
CA LYS A 225 4.59 8.57 -18.62
C LYS A 225 5.10 8.41 -20.05
N ASP A 226 4.22 8.61 -21.00
CA ASP A 226 4.59 8.65 -22.42
C ASP A 226 5.68 9.72 -22.66
N ASN A 227 6.62 9.39 -23.54
CA ASN A 227 7.76 10.25 -23.92
C ASN A 227 8.75 10.57 -22.78
N SER A 228 8.71 9.88 -21.65
CA SER A 228 9.75 10.00 -20.62
C SER A 228 11.10 9.51 -21.12
N THR A 229 12.15 10.26 -20.81
CA THR A 229 13.54 9.88 -21.09
C THR A 229 14.26 9.28 -19.88
N LEU A 230 13.53 9.07 -18.78
CA LEU A 230 14.07 8.48 -17.55
C LEU A 230 14.63 7.09 -17.81
N ASN A 231 15.84 6.86 -17.39
CA ASN A 231 16.53 5.58 -17.47
C ASN A 231 17.02 5.12 -16.09
N GLU A 232 17.63 3.94 -16.02
CA GLU A 232 18.09 3.35 -14.76
C GLU A 232 19.13 4.21 -14.06
N GLU A 233 20.10 4.75 -14.79
CA GLU A 233 21.18 5.56 -14.25
C GLU A 233 20.65 6.89 -13.64
N THR A 234 19.87 7.63 -14.41
CA THR A 234 19.28 8.90 -13.96
C THR A 234 18.29 8.72 -12.80
N LEU A 235 17.57 7.58 -12.76
CA LEU A 235 16.71 7.30 -11.61
C LEU A 235 17.53 6.94 -10.38
N LYS A 236 18.61 6.16 -10.51
CA LYS A 236 19.50 5.86 -9.36
C LYS A 236 20.11 7.14 -8.81
N GLU A 237 20.60 8.04 -9.67
CA GLU A 237 21.10 9.36 -9.26
C GLU A 237 20.03 10.16 -8.51
N PHE A 238 18.80 10.20 -9.02
CA PHE A 238 17.67 10.88 -8.36
C PHE A 238 17.38 10.32 -6.96
N LEU A 239 17.66 9.05 -6.71
CA LEU A 239 17.39 8.38 -5.43
C LEU A 239 18.51 8.55 -4.40
N VAL A 240 19.72 8.95 -4.79
CA VAL A 240 20.90 9.06 -3.87
C VAL A 240 20.61 9.95 -2.66
N ASP A 241 19.96 11.10 -2.86
CA ASP A 241 19.64 12.03 -1.77
C ASP A 241 18.37 11.68 -0.98
N LYS A 242 17.69 10.58 -1.34
CA LYS A 242 16.37 10.20 -0.80
C LYS A 242 16.39 8.88 -0.06
N LEU A 243 17.38 8.04 -0.34
CA LEU A 243 17.50 6.70 0.21
C LEU A 243 18.94 6.40 0.61
N ALA A 244 19.12 5.61 1.66
CA ALA A 244 20.44 5.04 1.94
C ALA A 244 20.92 4.18 0.77
N ALA A 245 22.21 4.12 0.51
CA ALA A 245 22.78 3.46 -0.67
C ALA A 245 22.35 2.00 -0.84
N PHE A 246 22.21 1.25 0.26
CA PHE A 246 21.76 -0.15 0.22
C PHE A 246 20.27 -0.31 -0.14
N LYS A 247 19.45 0.75 -0.01
CA LYS A 247 18.03 0.81 -0.39
C LYS A 247 17.79 1.23 -1.83
N ILE A 248 18.84 1.62 -2.57
CA ILE A 248 18.71 1.92 -4.00
C ILE A 248 18.59 0.58 -4.75
N PRO A 249 17.53 0.39 -5.59
CA PRO A 249 17.35 -0.86 -6.32
C PRO A 249 18.57 -1.20 -7.18
N ALA A 250 19.05 -2.43 -7.04
CA ALA A 250 20.17 -2.95 -7.84
C ALA A 250 19.78 -3.06 -9.31
N ILE A 251 18.55 -3.51 -9.58
CA ILE A 251 18.00 -3.73 -10.91
C ILE A 251 16.71 -2.92 -11.05
N ILE A 252 16.65 -2.07 -12.07
CA ILE A 252 15.45 -1.28 -12.41
C ILE A 252 15.03 -1.63 -13.82
N LYS A 253 13.74 -1.94 -14.01
CA LYS A 253 13.16 -2.21 -15.33
C LYS A 253 11.95 -1.33 -15.57
N PHE A 254 11.93 -0.75 -16.76
CA PHE A 254 10.82 0.07 -17.21
C PHE A 254 9.84 -0.74 -18.06
N SER A 255 8.57 -0.66 -17.70
CA SER A 255 7.47 -1.28 -18.45
C SER A 255 6.90 -0.28 -19.46
N LYS A 256 6.52 -0.78 -20.64
CA LYS A 256 5.81 0.00 -21.68
C LYS A 256 4.30 0.08 -21.45
N LYS A 257 3.80 -0.54 -20.40
CA LYS A 257 2.39 -0.61 -20.03
C LYS A 257 2.26 -0.81 -18.52
N ASN A 258 1.06 -0.59 -18.00
CA ASN A 258 0.71 -0.79 -16.60
C ASN A 258 1.26 -2.11 -16.04
N LEU A 259 1.71 -2.07 -14.80
CA LEU A 259 2.23 -3.25 -14.12
C LEU A 259 1.12 -4.29 -13.89
N PRO A 260 1.45 -5.59 -13.88
CA PRO A 260 0.45 -6.64 -13.70
C PRO A 260 -0.17 -6.57 -12.30
N LEU A 261 -1.50 -6.70 -12.26
CA LEU A 261 -2.27 -6.74 -11.02
C LEU A 261 -2.81 -8.16 -10.78
N VAL A 262 -3.05 -8.49 -9.52
CA VAL A 262 -3.87 -9.63 -9.10
C VAL A 262 -5.36 -9.22 -9.10
N ALA A 263 -6.27 -10.20 -8.94
CA ALA A 263 -7.71 -9.95 -8.97
C ALA A 263 -8.20 -8.89 -7.94
N SER A 264 -7.47 -8.74 -6.83
CA SER A 264 -7.76 -7.73 -5.81
C SER A 264 -7.29 -6.31 -6.18
N GLY A 265 -6.66 -6.10 -7.35
CA GLY A 265 -6.15 -4.80 -7.81
C GLY A 265 -4.77 -4.41 -7.23
N LYS A 266 -4.10 -5.30 -6.49
CA LYS A 266 -2.72 -5.10 -6.01
C LYS A 266 -1.71 -5.54 -7.06
N PHE A 267 -0.48 -5.01 -7.03
CA PHE A 267 0.59 -5.47 -7.92
C PHE A 267 0.90 -6.95 -7.74
N ASN A 268 1.04 -7.65 -8.86
CA ASN A 268 1.38 -9.08 -8.87
C ASN A 268 2.89 -9.27 -8.73
N LYS A 269 3.40 -9.10 -7.49
CA LYS A 269 4.83 -9.26 -7.18
C LYS A 269 5.40 -10.61 -7.62
N PRO A 270 4.73 -11.78 -7.40
CA PRO A 270 5.22 -13.06 -7.91
C PRO A 270 5.50 -13.05 -9.41
N LYS A 271 4.57 -12.55 -10.22
CA LYS A 271 4.75 -12.46 -11.68
C LYS A 271 5.87 -11.49 -12.09
N LEU A 272 6.09 -10.45 -11.32
CA LEU A 272 7.21 -9.51 -11.55
C LEU A 272 8.54 -10.16 -11.19
N ARG A 273 8.64 -10.85 -10.04
CA ARG A 273 9.83 -11.62 -9.62
C ARG A 273 10.24 -12.63 -10.69
N GLU A 274 9.29 -13.45 -11.17
CA GLU A 274 9.53 -14.44 -12.23
C GLU A 274 10.17 -13.82 -13.49
N LYS A 275 9.66 -12.64 -13.92
CA LYS A 275 10.23 -11.92 -15.07
C LYS A 275 11.66 -11.43 -14.87
N PHE A 276 12.04 -11.15 -13.61
CA PHE A 276 13.40 -10.69 -13.28
C PHE A 276 14.37 -11.85 -13.12
N MET A 277 13.92 -13.01 -12.65
CA MET A 277 14.74 -14.23 -12.48
C MET A 277 15.03 -14.96 -13.81
N ASN A 278 14.13 -14.85 -14.79
CA ASN A 278 14.26 -15.52 -16.11
C ASN A 278 15.10 -14.71 -17.13
N MET A 279 15.94 -13.83 -16.66
CA MET A 279 16.85 -13.00 -17.48
C MET A 279 18.30 -13.24 -17.09
#